data_72048c529723d1de0dedec988fb35573
#
_entry.id   72048c529723d1de0dedec988fb35573
#
_cell.length_a   1.000
_cell.length_b   1.000
_cell.length_c   1.000
_cell.angle_alpha   90.00
_cell.angle_beta   90.00
_cell.angle_gamma   90.00
#
_symmetry.space_group_name_H-M   'P 1'
#
loop_
_entity.id
_entity.type
_entity.pdbx_description
1 polymer ?
#
loop_
_entity_poly.entity_id
_entity_poly.type
_entity_poly.pdbx_seq_one_letter_code
_entity_poly.pdbx_strand_id
1 'polypeptide(L)'
;MFEFDHVGITTTVKQPQEDWVEQSRLWVTNPRNHPEHIEFLRYEPDSPTPDLVKNNPHVAYRIDDMQARLAEVDEVLIPPFIVGDFLEVAFVLKHGMVFEYMRYLRDGWFGQ
;
A
#
# COMPACT_ATOMS: atom_id res chain seq x y z
N MET A 1 -15.40 8.31 4.43
CA MET A 1 -15.12 6.88 4.46
C MET A 1 -13.77 6.63 5.10
N PHE A 2 -13.70 5.66 5.96
CA PHE A 2 -12.45 5.26 6.59
C PHE A 2 -12.60 3.78 6.99
N GLU A 3 -12.22 2.88 6.07
CA GLU A 3 -12.46 1.45 6.24
C GLU A 3 -11.15 0.67 6.20
N PHE A 4 -10.96 -0.23 7.15
CA PHE A 4 -9.82 -1.14 7.12
C PHE A 4 -9.83 -1.97 5.82
N ASP A 5 -8.69 -2.06 5.15
CA ASP A 5 -8.54 -2.88 3.95
C ASP A 5 -7.64 -4.08 4.19
N HIS A 6 -6.41 -3.84 4.64
CA HIS A 6 -5.44 -4.94 4.83
C HIS A 6 -4.29 -4.53 5.73
N VAL A 7 -3.49 -5.54 6.08
CA VAL A 7 -2.18 -5.36 6.69
C VAL A 7 -1.11 -5.74 5.67
N GLY A 8 -0.13 -4.86 5.47
CA GLY A 8 1.00 -5.14 4.59
C GLY A 8 2.18 -5.68 5.37
N ILE A 9 2.74 -6.77 4.90
CA ILE A 9 3.93 -7.40 5.51
C ILE A 9 5.00 -7.56 4.45
N THR A 10 6.20 -7.05 4.73
CA THR A 10 7.32 -7.19 3.81
C THR A 10 7.92 -8.59 3.93
N THR A 11 8.36 -9.13 2.79
CA THR A 11 8.97 -10.46 2.72
C THR A 11 10.05 -10.50 1.65
N THR A 12 11.00 -11.39 1.78
CA THR A 12 11.97 -11.70 0.72
C THR A 12 11.59 -12.96 -0.05
N VAL A 13 10.52 -13.64 0.35
CA VAL A 13 10.09 -14.90 -0.24
C VAL A 13 9.06 -14.65 -1.33
N LYS A 14 9.33 -15.17 -2.54
CA LYS A 14 8.39 -15.06 -3.66
C LYS A 14 7.09 -15.78 -3.32
N GLN A 15 5.97 -15.09 -3.56
CA GLN A 15 4.63 -15.64 -3.34
C GLN A 15 4.10 -16.27 -4.63
N PRO A 16 3.13 -17.20 -4.54
CA PRO A 16 2.60 -17.90 -5.73
C PRO A 16 1.97 -16.99 -6.78
N GLN A 17 1.33 -15.91 -6.37
CA GLN A 17 0.67 -14.96 -7.27
C GLN A 17 1.06 -13.55 -6.85
N GLU A 18 1.87 -12.90 -7.68
CA GLU A 18 2.35 -11.56 -7.41
C GLU A 18 2.03 -10.64 -8.58
N ASP A 19 1.68 -9.39 -8.25
CA ASP A 19 1.49 -8.34 -9.23
C ASP A 19 2.61 -7.31 -9.10
N TRP A 20 3.07 -6.77 -10.23
CA TRP A 20 4.17 -5.81 -10.27
C TRP A 20 3.67 -4.38 -10.12
N VAL A 21 4.31 -3.61 -9.25
CA VAL A 21 4.07 -2.18 -9.07
C VAL A 21 5.31 -1.42 -9.54
N GLU A 22 5.23 -0.83 -10.73
CA GLU A 22 6.38 -0.22 -11.40
C GLU A 22 6.96 0.96 -10.62
N GLN A 23 6.12 1.85 -10.11
CA GLN A 23 6.57 3.06 -9.43
C GLN A 23 7.42 2.74 -8.20
N SER A 24 7.08 1.67 -7.51
CA SER A 24 7.74 1.27 -6.26
C SER A 24 8.72 0.12 -6.45
N ARG A 25 8.79 -0.45 -7.65
CA ARG A 25 9.63 -1.60 -7.99
C ARG A 25 9.49 -2.71 -6.96
N LEU A 26 8.25 -3.18 -6.80
CA LEU A 26 7.93 -4.24 -5.85
C LEU A 26 6.86 -5.17 -6.41
N TRP A 27 6.81 -6.36 -5.82
CA TRP A 27 5.79 -7.35 -6.09
C TRP A 27 4.81 -7.39 -4.91
N VAL A 28 3.51 -7.42 -5.21
CA VAL A 28 2.47 -7.46 -4.16
C VAL A 28 1.50 -8.61 -4.41
N THR A 29 0.94 -9.14 -3.33
CA THR A 29 -0.15 -10.10 -3.43
C THR A 29 -1.48 -9.39 -3.23
N ASN A 30 -2.58 -10.03 -3.65
CA ASN A 30 -3.91 -9.47 -3.45
C ASN A 30 -4.43 -9.84 -2.06
N PRO A 31 -4.59 -8.86 -1.16
CA PRO A 31 -5.02 -9.14 0.21
C PRO A 31 -6.44 -9.71 0.31
N ARG A 32 -7.28 -9.48 -0.71
CA ARG A 32 -8.64 -10.04 -0.73
C ARG A 32 -8.64 -11.55 -0.85
N ASN A 33 -7.56 -12.15 -1.37
CA ASN A 33 -7.42 -13.59 -1.51
C ASN A 33 -6.80 -14.24 -0.26
N HIS A 34 -6.46 -13.45 0.74
CA HIS A 34 -5.89 -13.94 1.99
C HIS A 34 -6.95 -13.92 3.09
N PRO A 35 -7.13 -15.01 3.85
CA PRO A 35 -8.19 -15.08 4.87
C PRO A 35 -8.06 -14.03 5.97
N GLU A 36 -6.85 -13.53 6.22
CA GLU A 36 -6.60 -12.51 7.24
C GLU A 36 -6.37 -11.13 6.62
N HIS A 37 -6.65 -10.96 5.34
CA HIS A 37 -6.42 -9.71 4.61
C HIS A 37 -4.98 -9.22 4.72
N ILE A 38 -4.03 -10.13 4.50
CA ILE A 38 -2.60 -9.78 4.49
C ILE A 38 -2.14 -9.63 3.04
N GLU A 39 -1.47 -8.51 2.77
CA GLU A 39 -0.76 -8.27 1.52
C GLU A 39 0.73 -8.50 1.77
N PHE A 40 1.36 -9.35 0.98
CA PHE A 40 2.82 -9.51 1.05
C PHE A 40 3.48 -8.60 0.04
N LEU A 41 4.51 -7.86 0.50
CA LEU A 41 5.27 -6.94 -0.33
C LEU A 41 6.71 -7.41 -0.43
N ARG A 42 7.16 -7.66 -1.64
CA ARG A 42 8.53 -8.11 -1.92
C ARG A 42 9.21 -7.07 -2.81
N TYR A 43 10.07 -6.26 -2.18
CA TYR A 43 10.75 -5.15 -2.84
C TYR A 43 11.97 -5.64 -3.61
N GLU A 44 12.15 -5.09 -4.83
CA GLU A 44 13.40 -5.26 -5.55
C GLU A 44 14.50 -4.44 -4.86
N PRO A 45 15.79 -4.86 -4.99
CA PRO A 45 16.89 -4.14 -4.31
C PRO A 45 17.01 -2.67 -4.68
N ASP A 46 16.56 -2.30 -5.89
CA ASP A 46 16.64 -0.93 -6.40
C ASP A 46 15.35 -0.14 -6.21
N SER A 47 14.43 -0.63 -5.40
CA SER A 47 13.18 0.10 -5.11
C SER A 47 13.47 1.46 -4.49
N PRO A 48 12.86 2.54 -4.99
CA PRO A 48 13.04 3.87 -4.43
C PRO A 48 12.22 4.13 -3.16
N THR A 49 11.46 3.14 -2.70
CA THR A 49 10.61 3.27 -1.52
C THR A 49 11.45 3.59 -0.28
N PRO A 50 11.03 4.54 0.57
CA PRO A 50 11.74 4.86 1.80
C PRO A 50 11.92 3.65 2.73
N ASP A 51 13.05 3.60 3.42
CA ASP A 51 13.37 2.48 4.31
C ASP A 51 12.30 2.25 5.37
N LEU A 52 11.71 3.31 5.90
CA LEU A 52 10.67 3.20 6.92
C LEU A 52 9.48 2.38 6.43
N VAL A 53 9.12 2.53 5.16
CA VAL A 53 8.03 1.76 4.54
C VAL A 53 8.50 0.34 4.21
N LYS A 54 9.70 0.20 3.63
CA LYS A 54 10.22 -1.12 3.24
C LYS A 54 10.48 -2.05 4.43
N ASN A 55 10.85 -1.49 5.58
CA ASN A 55 11.33 -2.27 6.72
C ASN A 55 10.29 -2.46 7.82
N ASN A 56 9.07 -1.96 7.62
CA ASN A 56 8.02 -2.06 8.63
C ASN A 56 6.71 -2.54 8.03
N PRO A 57 5.90 -3.27 8.80
CA PRO A 57 4.52 -3.54 8.36
C PRO A 57 3.71 -2.26 8.33
N HIS A 58 2.61 -2.28 7.59
CA HIS A 58 1.69 -1.15 7.57
C HIS A 58 0.24 -1.64 7.62
N VAL A 59 -0.64 -0.75 8.07
CA VAL A 59 -2.08 -0.97 8.04
C VAL A 59 -2.66 -0.06 6.97
N ALA A 60 -3.51 -0.62 6.10
CA ALA A 60 -4.10 0.10 4.99
C ALA A 60 -5.58 0.36 5.23
N TYR A 61 -6.01 1.57 4.93
CA TYR A 61 -7.40 1.99 5.02
C TYR A 61 -7.88 2.55 3.69
N ARG A 62 -9.12 2.20 3.32
CA ARG A 62 -9.81 2.84 2.21
C ARG A 62 -10.34 4.19 2.68
N ILE A 63 -10.09 5.20 1.87
CA ILE A 63 -10.58 6.56 2.13
C ILE A 63 -11.20 7.13 0.86
N ASP A 64 -11.92 8.23 0.97
CA ASP A 64 -12.53 8.91 -0.18
C ASP A 64 -11.93 10.30 -0.42
N ASP A 65 -11.41 10.95 0.60
CA ASP A 65 -10.79 12.27 0.49
C ASP A 65 -9.33 12.20 0.92
N MET A 66 -8.46 12.03 -0.05
CA MET A 66 -7.02 11.86 0.20
C MET A 66 -6.44 13.09 0.88
N GLN A 67 -6.76 14.30 0.39
CA GLN A 67 -6.16 15.52 0.93
C GLN A 67 -6.58 15.78 2.38
N ALA A 68 -7.83 15.49 2.71
CA ALA A 68 -8.29 15.64 4.09
C ALA A 68 -7.56 14.69 5.03
N ARG A 69 -7.30 13.46 4.59
CA ARG A 69 -6.56 12.48 5.40
C ARG A 69 -5.10 12.87 5.56
N LEU A 70 -4.47 13.36 4.50
CA LEU A 70 -3.05 13.77 4.57
C LEU A 70 -2.85 14.96 5.51
N ALA A 71 -3.86 15.80 5.70
CA ALA A 71 -3.77 16.94 6.61
C ALA A 71 -3.71 16.52 8.09
N GLU A 72 -4.05 15.26 8.40
CA GLU A 72 -4.14 14.77 9.77
C GLU A 72 -2.93 13.94 10.22
N VAL A 73 -1.97 13.68 9.33
CA VAL A 73 -0.84 12.80 9.64
C VAL A 73 0.37 13.56 10.14
N ASP A 74 1.29 12.84 10.78
CA ASP A 74 2.52 13.44 11.29
C ASP A 74 3.52 13.70 10.16
N GLU A 75 3.58 12.79 9.18
CA GLU A 75 4.47 12.92 8.03
C GLU A 75 3.92 12.15 6.84
N VAL A 76 4.06 12.70 5.63
CA VAL A 76 3.77 11.98 4.38
C VAL A 76 5.09 11.32 3.95
N LEU A 77 5.11 9.99 3.96
CA LEU A 77 6.31 9.23 3.61
C LEU A 77 6.42 9.03 2.08
N ILE A 78 5.30 8.75 1.43
CA ILE A 78 5.21 8.68 -0.03
C ILE A 78 3.95 9.44 -0.42
N PRO A 79 4.10 10.56 -1.17
CA PRO A 79 2.93 11.32 -1.61
C PRO A 79 2.05 10.51 -2.56
N PRO A 80 0.78 10.90 -2.75
CA PRO A 80 -0.15 10.14 -3.57
C PRO A 80 0.38 9.81 -4.96
N PHE A 81 0.21 8.55 -5.36
CA PHE A 81 0.58 8.08 -6.70
C PHE A 81 -0.44 7.03 -7.15
N ILE A 82 -0.49 6.80 -8.47
CA ILE A 82 -1.45 5.87 -9.06
C ILE A 82 -0.82 4.50 -9.23
N VAL A 83 -1.52 3.48 -8.76
CA VAL A 83 -1.16 2.07 -8.95
C VAL A 83 -2.07 1.50 -10.02
N GLY A 84 -1.48 1.01 -11.11
CA GLY A 84 -2.25 0.54 -12.26
C GLY A 84 -3.15 1.65 -12.80
N ASP A 85 -4.41 1.34 -13.05
CA ASP A 85 -5.42 2.30 -13.49
C ASP A 85 -6.58 2.40 -12.51
N PHE A 86 -6.43 1.85 -11.31
CA PHE A 86 -7.58 1.64 -10.42
C PHE A 86 -7.44 2.21 -9.02
N LEU A 87 -6.25 2.65 -8.61
CA LEU A 87 -5.99 2.95 -7.22
C LEU A 87 -5.03 4.12 -7.05
N GLU A 88 -5.39 5.05 -6.16
CA GLU A 88 -4.45 6.07 -5.67
C GLU A 88 -4.04 5.70 -4.26
N VAL A 89 -2.74 5.72 -3.97
CA VAL A 89 -2.23 5.39 -2.64
C VAL A 89 -1.26 6.45 -2.14
N ALA A 90 -1.16 6.56 -0.82
CA ALA A 90 -0.13 7.33 -0.14
C ALA A 90 0.29 6.57 1.11
N PHE A 91 1.56 6.71 1.50
CA PHE A 91 2.06 6.15 2.75
C PHE A 91 2.39 7.28 3.71
N VAL A 92 1.98 7.12 4.96
CA VAL A 92 2.09 8.16 5.96
C VAL A 92 2.61 7.60 7.28
N LEU A 93 3.14 8.49 8.12
CA LEU A 93 3.50 8.18 9.50
C LEU A 93 2.46 8.82 10.41
N LYS A 94 1.86 8.03 11.28
CA LYS A 94 0.88 8.50 12.25
C LYS A 94 0.96 7.59 13.47
N HIS A 95 0.96 8.18 14.66
CA HIS A 95 1.09 7.43 15.91
C HIS A 95 2.36 6.57 15.97
N GLY A 96 3.41 6.99 15.28
CA GLY A 96 4.66 6.22 15.21
C GLY A 96 4.59 4.98 14.33
N MET A 97 3.54 4.82 13.54
CA MET A 97 3.31 3.65 12.70
C MET A 97 3.09 4.04 11.25
N VAL A 98 3.48 3.16 10.33
CA VAL A 98 3.25 3.36 8.90
C VAL A 98 1.82 2.95 8.55
N PHE A 99 1.10 3.84 7.88
CA PHE A 99 -0.22 3.58 7.34
C PHE A 99 -0.22 3.82 5.84
N GLU A 100 -1.07 3.08 5.13
CA GLU A 100 -1.35 3.30 3.72
C GLU A 100 -2.77 3.81 3.58
N TYR A 101 -2.96 4.91 2.82
CA TYR A 101 -4.30 5.37 2.44
C TYR A 101 -4.55 5.00 0.99
N MET A 102 -5.73 4.40 0.74
CA MET A 102 -6.12 3.87 -0.55
C MET A 102 -7.42 4.52 -1.01
N ARG A 103 -7.36 5.20 -2.16
CA ARG A 103 -8.58 5.74 -2.76
C ARG A 103 -8.82 5.03 -4.10
N TYR A 104 -9.84 4.19 -4.15
CA TYR A 104 -10.17 3.45 -5.36
C TYR A 104 -10.76 4.35 -6.41
N LEU A 105 -10.22 4.31 -7.62
CA LEU A 105 -10.72 5.03 -8.78
C LEU A 105 -11.77 4.21 -9.52
N ARG A 106 -11.72 2.90 -9.37
CA ARG A 106 -12.72 1.93 -9.81
C ARG A 106 -12.57 0.66 -8.97
N ASP A 107 -13.58 -0.19 -9.00
CA ASP A 107 -13.47 -1.49 -8.34
C ASP A 107 -12.52 -2.41 -9.10
N GLY A 108 -11.84 -3.29 -8.38
CA GLY A 108 -11.00 -4.32 -8.95
C GLY A 108 -9.59 -4.36 -8.40
N TRP A 109 -8.75 -5.08 -9.14
CA TRP A 109 -7.34 -5.29 -8.84
C TRP A 109 -6.61 -5.37 -10.18
N PHE A 110 -5.28 -5.59 -10.15
CA PHE A 110 -4.52 -5.75 -11.39
C PHE A 110 -5.16 -6.74 -12.34
N GLY A 111 -5.46 -6.33 -13.58
CA GLY A 111 -6.00 -7.20 -14.60
C GLY A 111 -7.43 -7.69 -14.38
N GLN A 112 -8.14 -7.08 -13.46
CA GLN A 112 -9.51 -7.52 -13.13
C GLN A 112 -10.52 -6.40 -13.26
#